data_342cb93f3c464b132665115f5fc0663d
#
_entry.id   342cb93f3c464b132665115f5fc0663d
#
_cell.length_a   1.000
_cell.length_b   1.000
_cell.length_c   1.000
_cell.angle_alpha   90.00
_cell.angle_beta   90.00
_cell.angle_gamma   90.00
#
_symmetry.space_group_name_H-M   'P 1'
#
loop_
_entity.id
_entity.type
_entity.pdbx_description
1 polymer ?
#
loop_
_entity_poly.entity_id
_entity_poly.type
_entity_poly.pdbx_seq_one_letter_code
_entity_poly.pdbx_strand_id
1 'polypeptide(L)'
;MNKLNTINNGGHPIELDDLRWMDSAYRNAFLGLLSGFGISPNKTFILSGCNKTITTGSVVTVTEGYICLEGEILYMPEQTYPNPTTPDVDYFELDVTYDPLGNETFEDSSTHDTYEIRQSKISVGTPASGTVTLLSNVKTIFE
;
A
#
# COMPACT_ATOMS: atom_id res chain seq x y z
N MET A 1 17.98 5.45 11.65
CA MET A 1 16.97 6.13 10.84
C MET A 1 17.54 7.47 10.39
N ASN A 2 17.53 7.77 9.10
CA ASN A 2 17.97 9.04 8.57
C ASN A 2 17.02 10.15 9.01
N LYS A 3 17.53 11.36 9.23
CA LYS A 3 16.73 12.53 9.61
C LYS A 3 17.27 13.79 8.96
N LEU A 4 16.40 14.75 8.71
CA LEU A 4 16.83 16.08 8.32
C LEU A 4 17.51 16.77 9.52
N ASN A 5 18.68 17.36 9.31
CA ASN A 5 19.38 18.09 10.37
C ASN A 5 18.87 19.53 10.43
N THR A 6 18.12 19.86 11.47
CA THR A 6 17.50 21.19 11.69
C THR A 6 18.13 21.92 12.88
N ILE A 7 19.34 21.54 13.31
CA ILE A 7 19.98 22.09 14.52
C ILE A 7 20.53 23.52 14.27
N ASN A 8 20.83 23.88 13.04
CA ASN A 8 21.43 25.18 12.73
C ASN A 8 20.38 26.29 12.77
N ASN A 9 20.70 27.36 13.50
CA ASN A 9 19.92 28.58 13.54
C ASN A 9 20.07 29.36 12.22
N GLY A 10 19.00 29.55 11.50
CA GLY A 10 18.93 30.20 10.19
C GLY A 10 17.92 29.47 9.32
N GLY A 11 17.01 30.17 8.69
CA GLY A 11 15.95 29.53 7.93
C GLY A 11 16.53 28.63 6.83
N HIS A 12 16.35 27.34 6.93
CA HIS A 12 16.56 26.41 5.83
C HIS A 12 15.33 26.48 4.92
N PRO A 13 15.43 26.93 3.68
CA PRO A 13 14.32 26.85 2.74
C PRO A 13 14.00 25.37 2.55
N ILE A 14 12.73 24.99 2.77
CA ILE A 14 12.28 23.62 2.50
C ILE A 14 12.07 23.51 0.99
N GLU A 15 12.85 22.67 0.37
CA GLU A 15 12.76 22.36 -1.05
C GLU A 15 12.03 21.03 -1.26
N LEU A 16 11.52 20.80 -2.46
CA LEU A 16 10.83 19.54 -2.81
C LEU A 16 11.73 18.32 -2.60
N ASP A 17 13.03 18.47 -2.80
CA ASP A 17 14.01 17.38 -2.60
C ASP A 17 14.18 17.02 -1.12
N ASP A 18 14.00 17.97 -0.19
CA ASP A 18 13.98 17.66 1.25
C ASP A 18 12.78 16.78 1.60
N LEU A 19 11.61 17.07 1.04
CA LEU A 19 10.41 16.27 1.25
C LEU A 19 10.56 14.86 0.66
N ARG A 20 11.11 14.74 -0.54
CA ARG A 20 11.41 13.44 -1.17
C ARG A 20 12.42 12.64 -0.36
N TRP A 21 13.45 13.31 0.17
CA TRP A 21 14.45 12.66 1.02
C TRP A 21 13.81 12.15 2.33
N MET A 22 12.95 12.94 2.96
CA MET A 22 12.22 12.53 4.17
C MET A 22 11.31 11.34 3.89
N ASP A 23 10.51 11.36 2.81
CA ASP A 23 9.66 10.24 2.41
C ASP A 23 10.50 8.96 2.22
N SER A 24 11.61 9.06 1.49
CA SER A 24 12.53 7.93 1.28
C SER A 24 13.12 7.42 2.60
N ALA A 25 13.45 8.30 3.54
CA ALA A 25 13.99 7.91 4.83
C ALA A 25 12.97 7.14 5.68
N TYR A 26 11.70 7.54 5.66
CA TYR A 26 10.62 6.81 6.34
C TYR A 26 10.37 5.45 5.70
N ARG A 27 10.25 5.38 4.37
CA ARG A 27 10.05 4.11 3.65
C ARG A 27 11.18 3.13 3.95
N ASN A 28 12.44 3.57 3.91
CA ASN A 28 13.60 2.74 4.23
C ASN A 28 13.61 2.27 5.70
N ALA A 29 13.13 3.09 6.63
CA ALA A 29 13.02 2.68 8.04
C ALA A 29 11.98 1.55 8.20
N PHE A 30 10.83 1.63 7.54
CA PHE A 30 9.82 0.57 7.53
C PHE A 30 10.34 -0.71 6.87
N LEU A 31 11.00 -0.60 5.72
CA LEU A 31 11.61 -1.77 5.07
C LEU A 31 12.67 -2.44 5.97
N GLY A 32 13.46 -1.65 6.69
CA GLY A 32 14.41 -2.16 7.66
C GLY A 32 13.74 -2.90 8.81
N LEU A 33 12.62 -2.40 9.31
CA LEU A 33 11.81 -3.07 10.34
C LEU A 33 11.27 -4.42 9.84
N LEU A 34 10.67 -4.43 8.64
CA LEU A 34 10.15 -5.65 8.01
C LEU A 34 11.25 -6.68 7.79
N SER A 35 12.41 -6.24 7.29
CA SER A 35 13.58 -7.11 7.14
C SER A 35 14.05 -7.72 8.47
N GLY A 36 13.92 -6.97 9.57
CA GLY A 36 14.22 -7.47 10.92
C GLY A 36 13.31 -8.61 11.37
N PHE A 37 12.08 -8.68 10.85
CA PHE A 37 11.17 -9.82 11.04
C PHE A 37 11.43 -10.99 10.08
N GLY A 38 12.50 -10.97 9.32
CA GLY A 38 12.81 -12.01 8.34
C GLY A 38 11.99 -11.94 7.05
N ILE A 39 11.34 -10.82 6.82
CA ILE A 39 10.46 -10.62 5.68
C ILE A 39 11.26 -10.01 4.54
N SER A 40 11.24 -10.69 3.39
CA SER A 40 11.81 -10.12 2.17
C SER A 40 10.95 -8.95 1.70
N PRO A 41 11.52 -7.76 1.46
CA PRO A 41 10.76 -6.59 1.05
C PRO A 41 10.00 -6.76 -0.27
N ASN A 42 10.36 -7.76 -1.07
CA ASN A 42 9.72 -8.05 -2.37
C ASN A 42 8.60 -9.08 -2.27
N LYS A 43 8.17 -9.45 -1.06
CA LYS A 43 7.07 -10.40 -0.86
C LYS A 43 5.85 -9.70 -0.31
N THR A 44 4.69 -10.20 -0.68
CA THR A 44 3.41 -9.77 -0.12
C THR A 44 3.08 -10.59 1.11
N PHE A 45 2.67 -9.93 2.18
CA PHE A 45 2.20 -10.59 3.42
C PHE A 45 1.29 -9.66 4.22
N ILE A 46 0.43 -10.26 5.03
CA ILE A 46 -0.51 -9.55 5.89
C ILE A 46 0.21 -9.12 7.16
N LEU A 47 0.16 -7.85 7.48
CA LEU A 47 0.67 -7.29 8.73
C LEU A 47 -0.34 -7.40 9.85
N SER A 48 -1.61 -7.08 9.56
CA SER A 48 -2.72 -7.18 10.53
C SER A 48 -4.06 -7.19 9.80
N GLY A 49 -5.07 -7.78 10.41
CA GLY A 49 -6.41 -7.85 9.82
C GLY A 49 -6.46 -8.71 8.56
N CYS A 50 -7.19 -8.25 7.56
CA CYS A 50 -7.36 -8.92 6.26
C CYS A 50 -7.87 -10.37 6.38
N ASN A 51 -8.72 -10.63 7.38
CA ASN A 51 -9.26 -11.97 7.62
C ASN A 51 -10.34 -12.29 6.61
N LYS A 52 -10.14 -13.36 5.86
CA LYS A 52 -11.10 -13.86 4.87
C LYS A 52 -12.16 -14.73 5.55
N THR A 53 -13.42 -14.38 5.34
CA THR A 53 -14.57 -15.18 5.78
C THR A 53 -15.48 -15.44 4.58
N ILE A 54 -15.90 -16.69 4.41
CA ILE A 54 -16.87 -17.08 3.37
C ILE A 54 -18.22 -17.30 4.04
N THR A 55 -19.20 -16.50 3.66
CA THR A 55 -20.56 -16.60 4.16
C THR A 55 -21.40 -17.53 3.27
N THR A 56 -22.43 -18.17 3.85
CA THR A 56 -23.39 -19.00 3.13
C THR A 56 -23.96 -18.23 1.93
N GLY A 57 -23.83 -18.76 0.72
CA GLY A 57 -24.27 -18.10 -0.51
C GLY A 57 -23.15 -17.61 -1.41
N SER A 58 -21.91 -18.01 -1.15
CA SER A 58 -20.74 -17.70 -1.99
C SER A 58 -20.32 -16.22 -1.98
N VAL A 59 -20.48 -15.54 -0.86
CA VAL A 59 -19.96 -14.20 -0.64
C VAL A 59 -18.74 -14.27 0.26
N VAL A 60 -17.67 -13.63 -0.17
CA VAL A 60 -16.42 -13.47 0.59
C VAL A 60 -16.41 -12.09 1.21
N THR A 61 -16.11 -12.01 2.50
CA THR A 61 -15.79 -10.76 3.19
C THR A 61 -14.35 -10.84 3.69
N VAL A 62 -13.57 -9.81 3.40
CA VAL A 62 -12.23 -9.64 3.94
C VAL A 62 -12.25 -8.38 4.80
N THR A 63 -11.91 -8.54 6.08
CA THR A 63 -11.89 -7.43 7.03
C THR A 63 -10.80 -6.41 6.67
N GLU A 64 -10.97 -5.18 7.11
CA GLU A 64 -9.92 -4.16 7.00
C GLU A 64 -8.61 -4.63 7.64
N GLY A 65 -7.51 -4.04 7.19
CA GLY A 65 -6.19 -4.38 7.72
C GLY A 65 -5.05 -3.63 7.05
N TYR A 66 -3.85 -4.15 7.27
CA TYR A 66 -2.63 -3.65 6.64
C TYR A 66 -1.89 -4.79 5.98
N ILE A 67 -1.42 -4.55 4.79
CA ILE A 67 -0.58 -5.50 4.05
C ILE A 67 0.73 -4.83 3.62
N CYS A 68 1.76 -5.63 3.47
CA CYS A 68 2.93 -5.24 2.70
C CYS A 68 2.75 -5.82 1.29
N LEU A 69 2.68 -4.95 0.30
CA LEU A 69 2.60 -5.31 -1.11
C LEU A 69 3.86 -4.80 -1.79
N GLU A 70 4.76 -5.70 -2.18
CA GLU A 70 6.03 -5.37 -2.84
C GLU A 70 6.91 -4.35 -2.10
N GLY A 71 6.92 -4.42 -0.79
CA GLY A 71 7.71 -3.52 0.06
C GLY A 71 7.01 -2.22 0.45
N GLU A 72 5.79 -2.00 0.03
CA GLU A 72 4.96 -0.89 0.45
C GLU A 72 3.91 -1.35 1.47
N ILE A 73 3.80 -0.62 2.59
CA ILE A 73 2.76 -0.88 3.59
C ILE A 73 1.51 -0.11 3.17
N LEU A 74 0.45 -0.86 2.90
CA LEU A 74 -0.81 -0.32 2.41
C LEU A 74 -1.95 -0.65 3.39
N TYR A 75 -2.84 0.30 3.61
CA TYR A 75 -4.13 0.04 4.22
C TYR A 75 -5.04 -0.67 3.22
N MET A 76 -5.75 -1.67 3.68
CA MET A 76 -6.79 -2.35 2.93
C MET A 76 -8.12 -2.14 3.64
N PRO A 77 -9.07 -1.43 3.04
CA PRO A 77 -10.42 -1.30 3.58
C PRO A 77 -11.17 -2.64 3.54
N GLU A 78 -12.16 -2.80 4.42
CA GLU A 78 -13.05 -3.96 4.36
C GLU A 78 -13.70 -4.07 2.99
N GLN A 79 -13.70 -5.27 2.42
CA GLN A 79 -14.28 -5.54 1.11
C GLN A 79 -15.14 -6.80 1.13
N THR A 80 -16.21 -6.74 0.35
CA THR A 80 -17.12 -7.88 0.15
C THR A 80 -17.30 -8.11 -1.36
N TYR A 81 -17.12 -9.35 -1.79
CA TYR A 81 -17.18 -9.72 -3.20
C TYR A 81 -17.72 -11.16 -3.38
N PRO A 82 -18.23 -11.51 -4.57
CA PRO A 82 -18.62 -12.87 -4.87
C PRO A 82 -17.42 -13.82 -4.78
N ASN A 83 -17.61 -15.01 -4.20
CA ASN A 83 -16.54 -16.01 -4.16
C ASN A 83 -16.14 -16.44 -5.57
N PRO A 84 -14.87 -16.27 -5.96
CA PRO A 84 -14.44 -16.60 -7.31
C PRO A 84 -14.64 -18.07 -7.62
N THR A 85 -15.03 -18.34 -8.87
CA THR A 85 -15.14 -19.70 -9.41
C THR A 85 -14.07 -19.89 -10.47
N THR A 86 -13.49 -21.09 -10.52
CA THR A 86 -12.46 -21.42 -11.51
C THR A 86 -12.89 -21.02 -12.94
N PRO A 87 -12.06 -20.29 -13.71
CA PRO A 87 -10.61 -20.02 -13.48
C PRO A 87 -10.29 -18.75 -12.68
N ASP A 88 -11.29 -17.99 -12.25
CA ASP A 88 -11.08 -16.75 -11.52
C ASP A 88 -10.52 -16.99 -10.11
N VAL A 89 -9.69 -16.07 -9.67
CA VAL A 89 -9.07 -16.06 -8.33
C VAL A 89 -9.19 -14.69 -7.69
N ASP A 90 -9.09 -14.62 -6.38
CA ASP A 90 -8.98 -13.36 -5.65
C ASP A 90 -7.50 -13.03 -5.38
N TYR A 91 -7.13 -11.76 -5.57
CA TYR A 91 -5.77 -11.30 -5.42
C TYR A 91 -5.70 -9.86 -4.92
N PHE A 92 -4.60 -9.52 -4.25
CA PHE A 92 -4.31 -8.16 -3.85
C PHE A 92 -3.71 -7.36 -5.02
N GLU A 93 -4.15 -6.14 -5.17
CA GLU A 93 -3.55 -5.17 -6.07
C GLU A 93 -3.48 -3.78 -5.44
N LEU A 94 -2.61 -2.94 -5.98
CA LEU A 94 -2.51 -1.54 -5.60
C LEU A 94 -3.67 -0.75 -6.20
N ASP A 95 -4.34 0.02 -5.37
CA ASP A 95 -5.34 1.01 -5.76
C ASP A 95 -4.80 2.41 -5.52
N VAL A 96 -4.73 3.20 -6.57
CA VAL A 96 -4.23 4.57 -6.53
C VAL A 96 -5.35 5.51 -6.90
N THR A 97 -5.67 6.39 -5.97
CA THR A 97 -6.65 7.45 -6.16
C THR A 97 -6.06 8.79 -5.74
N TYR A 98 -6.74 9.88 -6.03
CA TYR A 98 -6.29 11.22 -5.68
C TYR A 98 -7.36 11.93 -4.87
N ASP A 99 -6.92 12.61 -3.80
CA ASP A 99 -7.82 13.44 -3.00
C ASP A 99 -8.13 14.73 -3.77
N PRO A 100 -9.42 15.06 -4.01
CA PRO A 100 -9.80 16.31 -4.68
C PRO A 100 -9.29 17.58 -4.01
N LEU A 101 -8.98 17.52 -2.70
CA LEU A 101 -8.39 18.65 -1.97
C LEU A 101 -6.94 18.91 -2.35
N GLY A 102 -6.28 17.96 -2.99
CA GLY A 102 -4.92 18.08 -3.48
C GLY A 102 -4.81 18.55 -4.92
N ASN A 103 -5.87 19.08 -5.50
CA ASN A 103 -5.85 19.61 -6.85
C ASN A 103 -5.26 21.03 -6.84
N GLU A 104 -4.00 21.17 -7.28
CA GLU A 104 -3.24 22.40 -7.20
C GLU A 104 -2.90 22.95 -8.59
N THR A 105 -3.00 24.27 -8.74
CA THR A 105 -2.59 24.96 -9.97
C THR A 105 -1.13 25.41 -9.86
N PHE A 106 -0.31 24.98 -10.79
CA PHE A 106 1.11 25.30 -10.86
C PHE A 106 1.37 26.63 -11.59
N GLU A 107 2.62 27.13 -11.54
CA GLU A 107 3.01 28.39 -12.14
C GLU A 107 2.79 28.45 -13.66
N ASP A 108 2.85 27.31 -14.34
CA ASP A 108 2.56 27.17 -15.77
C ASP A 108 1.05 27.16 -16.11
N SER A 109 0.21 27.38 -15.09
CA SER A 109 -1.26 27.30 -15.17
C SER A 109 -1.80 25.87 -15.41
N SER A 110 -0.97 24.84 -15.34
CA SER A 110 -1.44 23.45 -15.32
C SER A 110 -1.99 23.09 -13.95
N THR A 111 -2.94 22.18 -13.93
CA THR A 111 -3.54 21.67 -12.69
C THR A 111 -3.18 20.21 -12.52
N HIS A 112 -2.68 19.85 -11.35
CA HIS A 112 -2.26 18.50 -11.04
C HIS A 112 -2.83 18.03 -9.70
N ASP A 113 -3.16 16.75 -9.64
CA ASP A 113 -3.51 16.08 -8.41
C ASP A 113 -2.23 15.80 -7.62
N THR A 114 -2.09 16.40 -6.44
CA THR A 114 -0.87 16.32 -5.63
C THR A 114 -0.98 15.36 -4.45
N TYR A 115 -2.20 15.04 -4.00
CA TYR A 115 -2.44 14.14 -2.88
C TYR A 115 -2.83 12.76 -3.38
N GLU A 116 -1.83 11.92 -3.59
CA GLU A 116 -2.01 10.52 -3.98
C GLU A 116 -2.37 9.66 -2.77
N ILE A 117 -3.51 8.98 -2.84
CA ILE A 117 -3.98 8.00 -1.86
C ILE A 117 -3.66 6.61 -2.41
N ARG A 118 -2.79 5.88 -1.70
CA ARG A 118 -2.37 4.53 -2.07
C ARG A 118 -2.93 3.54 -1.06
N GLN A 119 -3.74 2.62 -1.55
CA GLN A 119 -4.38 1.58 -0.75
C GLN A 119 -4.23 0.24 -1.45
N SER A 120 -4.48 -0.83 -0.73
CA SER A 120 -4.66 -2.13 -1.35
C SER A 120 -6.15 -2.39 -1.55
N LYS A 121 -6.48 -3.07 -2.63
CA LYS A 121 -7.81 -3.65 -2.84
C LYS A 121 -7.69 -5.11 -3.24
N ILE A 122 -8.82 -5.83 -3.14
CA ILE A 122 -8.94 -7.17 -3.67
C ILE A 122 -9.70 -7.09 -4.99
N SER A 123 -9.12 -7.68 -6.01
CA SER A 123 -9.75 -7.87 -7.31
C SER A 123 -10.00 -9.35 -7.55
N VAL A 124 -11.05 -9.64 -8.32
CA VAL A 124 -11.47 -11.00 -8.69
C VAL A 124 -11.37 -11.13 -10.21
N GLY A 125 -10.74 -12.17 -10.69
CA GLY A 125 -10.60 -12.44 -12.10
C GLY A 125 -9.33 -13.22 -12.44
N THR A 126 -8.98 -13.21 -13.71
CA THR A 126 -7.68 -13.75 -14.16
C THR A 126 -6.66 -12.62 -14.10
N PRO A 127 -5.64 -12.71 -13.22
CA PRO A 127 -4.64 -11.65 -13.09
C PRO A 127 -3.95 -11.39 -14.44
N ALA A 128 -3.83 -10.12 -14.83
CA ALA A 128 -2.92 -9.75 -15.89
C ALA A 128 -1.48 -10.13 -15.51
N SER A 129 -0.64 -10.47 -16.51
CA SER A 129 0.76 -10.80 -16.23
C SER A 129 1.45 -9.59 -15.61
N GLY A 130 1.75 -9.65 -14.35
CA GLY A 130 2.33 -8.62 -13.52
C GLY A 130 2.39 -9.10 -12.08
N THR A 131 2.83 -8.25 -11.20
CA THR A 131 3.01 -8.58 -9.78
C THR A 131 1.65 -8.62 -9.08
N VAL A 132 1.02 -9.76 -9.12
CA VAL A 132 -0.25 -10.01 -8.47
C VAL A 132 -0.06 -11.13 -7.45
N THR A 133 -0.39 -10.85 -6.21
CA THR A 133 -0.29 -11.87 -5.17
C THR A 133 -1.67 -12.43 -4.87
N LEU A 134 -1.85 -13.74 -5.12
CA LEU A 134 -3.08 -14.46 -4.80
C LEU A 134 -3.34 -14.40 -3.30
N LEU A 135 -4.57 -14.10 -2.92
CA LEU A 135 -4.98 -14.04 -1.50
C LEU A 135 -4.69 -15.36 -0.77
N SER A 136 -4.82 -16.50 -1.47
CA SER A 136 -4.53 -17.83 -0.92
C SER A 136 -3.06 -18.09 -0.60
N ASN A 137 -2.14 -17.30 -1.18
CA ASN A 137 -0.70 -17.48 -1.03
C ASN A 137 -0.07 -16.49 -0.05
N VAL A 138 -0.85 -15.58 0.48
CA VAL A 138 -0.36 -14.56 1.42
C VAL A 138 -0.37 -15.13 2.83
N LYS A 139 0.77 -15.02 3.50
CA LYS A 139 0.94 -15.41 4.90
C LYS A 139 0.87 -14.19 5.81
N THR A 140 0.53 -14.42 7.06
CA THR A 140 0.71 -13.42 8.11
C THR A 140 2.17 -13.38 8.55
N ILE A 141 2.61 -12.28 9.16
CA ILE A 141 3.98 -12.14 9.67
C ILE A 141 4.31 -13.11 10.81
N PHE A 142 3.33 -13.80 11.36
CA PHE A 142 3.50 -14.74 12.47
C PHE A 142 3.33 -16.21 12.06
N GLU A 143 3.19 -16.48 10.79
CA GLU A 143 3.17 -17.83 10.18
C GLU A 143 4.48 -18.12 9.42
#